data_c746ca8ad2c8e3d63f3e4415985480dd
#
_entry.id   c746ca8ad2c8e3d63f3e4415985480dd
#
_cell.length_a   1.000
_cell.length_b   1.000
_cell.length_c   1.000
_cell.angle_alpha   90.00
_cell.angle_beta   90.00
_cell.angle_gamma   90.00
#
_symmetry.space_group_name_H-M   'P 1'
#
loop_
_entity.id
_entity.type
_entity.pdbx_description
1 polymer ?
#
loop_
_entity_poly.entity_id
_entity_poly.type
_entity_poly.pdbx_seq_one_letter_code
_entity_poly.pdbx_strand_id
1 'polypeptide(L)'
;MIDLLDLAAELVDIPSESHEETALADLFERRLRDGSNLAIDRVGDSVIARSELNNEHRIVIAGHLDTVPANGNQQAHIDGDRLYGLGACDMKGGLAAQLATALAVDEPAVDVTFVFYPCEEVAAQYNGLSHLFESHPQLVDGDVALLGEPTSAAIEAGCQGT
;
A
#
# COMPACT_ATOMS: atom_id res chain seq x y z
N MET A 1 -0.62 18.92 7.80
CA MET A 1 -0.80 17.52 8.30
C MET A 1 -1.87 16.89 7.41
N ILE A 2 -1.61 15.70 6.88
CA ILE A 2 -2.57 14.97 6.03
C ILE A 2 -3.69 14.47 6.94
N ASP A 3 -4.95 14.72 6.58
CA ASP A 3 -6.10 14.07 7.20
C ASP A 3 -6.22 12.65 6.63
N LEU A 4 -6.11 11.66 7.49
CA LEU A 4 -6.12 10.25 7.06
C LEU A 4 -7.51 9.78 6.60
N LEU A 5 -8.58 10.34 7.18
CA LEU A 5 -9.93 9.98 6.80
C LEU A 5 -10.25 10.51 5.40
N ASP A 6 -9.90 11.77 5.14
CA ASP A 6 -10.06 12.38 3.82
C ASP A 6 -9.19 11.68 2.77
N LEU A 7 -7.94 11.34 3.11
CA LEU A 7 -7.06 10.61 2.21
C LEU A 7 -7.62 9.22 1.89
N ALA A 8 -8.09 8.48 2.89
CA ALA A 8 -8.70 7.17 2.68
C ALA A 8 -9.96 7.26 1.81
N ALA A 9 -10.80 8.29 2.02
CA ALA A 9 -11.98 8.52 1.19
C ALA A 9 -11.60 8.79 -0.28
N GLU A 10 -10.59 9.61 -0.51
CA GLU A 10 -10.07 9.83 -1.87
C GLU A 10 -9.60 8.53 -2.53
N LEU A 11 -8.87 7.67 -1.79
CA LEU A 11 -8.42 6.39 -2.33
C LEU A 11 -9.58 5.43 -2.63
N VAL A 12 -10.63 5.44 -1.79
CA VAL A 12 -11.86 4.64 -2.00
C VAL A 12 -12.56 5.07 -3.29
N ASP A 13 -12.64 6.37 -3.57
CA ASP A 13 -13.30 6.89 -4.78
C ASP A 13 -12.55 6.60 -6.09
N ILE A 14 -11.32 6.08 -6.02
CA ILE A 14 -10.58 5.63 -7.20
C ILE A 14 -10.84 4.13 -7.38
N PRO A 15 -11.53 3.70 -8.44
CA PRO A 15 -11.71 2.29 -8.73
C PRO A 15 -10.37 1.59 -8.94
N SER A 16 -10.22 0.41 -8.32
CA SER A 16 -9.02 -0.42 -8.43
C SER A 16 -9.37 -1.89 -8.23
N GLU A 17 -10.38 -2.39 -8.95
CA GLU A 17 -10.66 -3.84 -8.98
C GLU A 17 -9.42 -4.58 -9.48
N SER A 18 -9.17 -5.81 -8.98
CA SER A 18 -8.01 -6.61 -9.38
C SER A 18 -7.84 -6.64 -10.91
N HIS A 19 -6.64 -6.35 -11.39
CA HIS A 19 -6.21 -6.13 -12.79
C HIS A 19 -6.52 -4.72 -13.37
N GLU A 20 -7.12 -3.80 -12.60
CA GLU A 20 -7.48 -2.45 -13.02
C GLU A 20 -6.91 -1.40 -12.06
N GLU A 21 -5.75 -1.66 -11.44
CA GLU A 21 -5.14 -0.84 -10.38
C GLU A 21 -4.35 0.36 -10.91
N THR A 22 -4.13 0.47 -12.21
CA THR A 22 -3.22 1.46 -12.83
C THR A 22 -3.49 2.89 -12.37
N ALA A 23 -4.76 3.30 -12.29
CA ALA A 23 -5.10 4.68 -11.89
C ALA A 23 -4.69 4.97 -10.43
N LEU A 24 -4.87 4.01 -9.53
CA LEU A 24 -4.46 4.14 -8.13
C LEU A 24 -2.93 4.10 -8.00
N ALA A 25 -2.28 3.18 -8.70
CA ALA A 25 -0.83 3.08 -8.73
C ALA A 25 -0.16 4.36 -9.27
N ASP A 26 -0.72 4.99 -10.31
CA ASP A 26 -0.26 6.27 -10.86
C ASP A 26 -0.40 7.41 -9.84
N LEU A 27 -1.48 7.42 -9.04
CA LEU A 27 -1.63 8.39 -7.95
C LEU A 27 -0.52 8.21 -6.91
N PHE A 28 -0.25 6.98 -6.48
CA PHE A 28 0.78 6.67 -5.49
C PHE A 28 2.16 7.08 -6.01
N GLU A 29 2.52 6.66 -7.21
CA GLU A 29 3.81 7.03 -7.84
C GLU A 29 3.99 8.54 -7.90
N ARG A 30 3.01 9.28 -8.42
CA ARG A 30 3.05 10.72 -8.51
C ARG A 30 3.22 11.38 -7.14
N ARG A 31 2.41 11.01 -6.14
CA ARG A 31 2.49 11.61 -4.81
C ARG A 31 3.83 11.35 -4.13
N LEU A 32 4.35 10.15 -4.27
CA LEU A 32 5.64 9.79 -3.69
C LEU A 32 6.79 10.53 -4.38
N ARG A 33 6.80 10.64 -5.70
CA ARG A 33 7.82 11.39 -6.44
C ARG A 33 7.79 12.89 -6.13
N ASP A 34 6.59 13.45 -5.95
CA ASP A 34 6.42 14.89 -5.72
C ASP A 34 6.62 15.28 -4.25
N GLY A 35 6.37 14.37 -3.30
CA GLY A 35 6.24 14.71 -1.89
C GLY A 35 7.18 13.98 -0.93
N SER A 36 8.03 13.06 -1.39
CA SER A 36 8.96 12.33 -0.53
C SER A 36 10.41 12.44 -1.01
N ASN A 37 11.36 12.10 -0.11
CA ASN A 37 12.78 11.95 -0.43
C ASN A 37 13.17 10.49 -0.74
N LEU A 38 12.21 9.61 -0.93
CA LEU A 38 12.42 8.20 -1.19
C LEU A 38 12.79 7.94 -2.66
N ALA A 39 13.57 6.91 -2.93
CA ALA A 39 13.79 6.40 -4.28
C ALA A 39 12.54 5.63 -4.74
N ILE A 40 11.98 6.01 -5.89
CA ILE A 40 10.71 5.47 -6.38
C ILE A 40 10.95 4.61 -7.62
N ASP A 41 10.60 3.33 -7.51
CA ASP A 41 10.56 2.36 -8.59
C ASP A 41 9.12 2.02 -8.97
N ARG A 42 8.88 1.70 -10.26
CA ARG A 42 7.60 1.22 -10.76
C ARG A 42 7.82 -0.09 -11.52
N VAL A 43 7.10 -1.15 -11.16
CA VAL A 43 7.13 -2.45 -11.84
C VAL A 43 5.68 -2.87 -12.13
N GLY A 44 5.24 -2.69 -13.37
CA GLY A 44 3.81 -2.83 -13.71
C GLY A 44 2.97 -1.87 -12.86
N ASP A 45 1.99 -2.37 -12.13
CA ASP A 45 1.20 -1.58 -11.19
C ASP A 45 1.72 -1.63 -9.74
N SER A 46 2.86 -2.26 -9.51
CA SER A 46 3.56 -2.14 -8.22
C SER A 46 4.36 -0.85 -8.14
N VAL A 47 4.22 -0.12 -7.02
CA VAL A 47 4.99 1.09 -6.69
C VAL A 47 5.82 0.81 -5.46
N ILE A 48 7.13 1.02 -5.55
CA ILE A 48 8.07 0.78 -4.47
C ILE A 48 8.76 2.10 -4.11
N ALA A 49 8.74 2.46 -2.82
CA ALA A 49 9.37 3.66 -2.32
C ALA A 49 10.37 3.32 -1.21
N ARG A 50 11.66 3.66 -1.40
CA ARG A 50 12.74 3.20 -0.52
C ARG A 50 13.59 4.34 -0.01
N SER A 51 13.94 4.32 1.29
CA SER A 51 15.07 5.10 1.78
C SER A 51 16.38 4.43 1.39
N GLU A 52 17.42 5.23 1.19
CA GLU A 52 18.77 4.76 0.81
C GLU A 52 19.82 5.39 1.73
N LEU A 53 19.61 5.25 3.06
CA LEU A 53 20.50 5.82 4.07
C LEU A 53 21.65 4.90 4.42
N ASN A 54 21.65 3.65 3.92
CA ASN A 54 22.62 2.59 4.22
C ASN A 54 22.65 2.23 5.71
N ASN A 55 21.50 2.24 6.37
CA ASN A 55 21.35 1.72 7.72
C ASN A 55 21.55 0.19 7.75
N GLU A 56 21.93 -0.35 8.92
CA GLU A 56 22.20 -1.78 9.11
C GLU A 56 20.94 -2.64 8.88
N HIS A 57 19.75 -2.09 9.18
CA HIS A 57 18.48 -2.80 9.10
C HIS A 57 17.49 -2.09 8.17
N ARG A 58 16.59 -2.89 7.59
CA ARG A 58 15.51 -2.42 6.73
C ARG A 58 14.18 -3.06 7.10
N ILE A 59 13.12 -2.23 7.17
CA ILE A 59 11.74 -2.67 7.36
C ILE A 59 11.01 -2.50 6.03
N VAL A 60 10.31 -3.55 5.60
CA VAL A 60 9.39 -3.51 4.46
C VAL A 60 7.97 -3.31 4.99
N ILE A 61 7.24 -2.35 4.43
CA ILE A 61 5.83 -2.07 4.75
C ILE A 61 5.05 -2.24 3.45
N ALA A 62 4.17 -3.23 3.38
CA ALA A 62 3.48 -3.58 2.17
C ALA A 62 1.95 -3.51 2.31
N GLY A 63 1.26 -3.17 1.21
CA GLY A 63 -0.19 -3.17 1.11
C GLY A 63 -0.65 -3.30 -0.33
N HIS A 64 -1.80 -3.97 -0.53
CA HIS A 64 -2.35 -4.17 -1.86
C HIS A 64 -3.23 -3.01 -2.32
N LEU A 65 -3.18 -2.74 -3.63
CA LEU A 65 -3.91 -1.64 -4.27
C LEU A 65 -5.31 -2.06 -4.70
N ASP A 66 -5.52 -3.35 -4.94
CA ASP A 66 -6.74 -3.85 -5.52
C ASP A 66 -7.87 -4.04 -4.50
N THR A 67 -9.04 -4.23 -5.05
CA THR A 67 -10.26 -4.59 -4.33
C THR A 67 -10.99 -5.70 -5.07
N VAL A 68 -11.86 -6.39 -4.36
CA VAL A 68 -12.88 -7.25 -4.97
C VAL A 68 -13.83 -6.44 -5.88
N PRO A 69 -14.62 -7.11 -6.77
CA PRO A 69 -15.61 -6.42 -7.60
C PRO A 69 -16.62 -5.60 -6.80
N ALA A 70 -16.97 -4.43 -7.35
CA ALA A 70 -17.94 -3.53 -6.72
C ALA A 70 -19.36 -4.13 -6.70
N ASN A 71 -20.08 -3.89 -5.60
CA ASN A 71 -21.49 -4.29 -5.43
C ASN A 71 -22.34 -3.12 -4.92
N GLY A 72 -22.31 -2.00 -5.66
CA GLY A 72 -23.08 -0.79 -5.31
C GLY A 72 -22.47 0.02 -4.15
N ASN A 73 -21.25 -0.28 -3.72
CA ASN A 73 -20.55 0.31 -2.59
C ASN A 73 -19.22 1.00 -2.97
N GLN A 74 -19.05 1.37 -4.24
CA GLN A 74 -17.79 1.89 -4.78
C GLN A 74 -17.47 3.34 -4.38
N GLN A 75 -18.43 4.09 -3.86
CA GLN A 75 -18.23 5.49 -3.47
C GLN A 75 -17.94 5.61 -1.98
N ALA A 76 -17.00 6.49 -1.65
CA ALA A 76 -16.70 6.84 -0.27
C ALA A 76 -17.88 7.59 0.38
N HIS A 77 -18.19 7.23 1.61
CA HIS A 77 -19.14 7.94 2.45
C HIS A 77 -18.60 8.07 3.87
N ILE A 78 -18.42 9.31 4.32
CA ILE A 78 -17.98 9.61 5.69
C ILE A 78 -19.22 9.92 6.55
N ASP A 79 -19.34 9.22 7.68
CA ASP A 79 -20.33 9.48 8.73
C ASP A 79 -19.61 9.64 10.07
N GLY A 80 -19.45 10.86 10.54
CA GLY A 80 -18.66 11.18 11.72
C GLY A 80 -17.20 10.83 11.56
N ASP A 81 -16.73 9.85 12.30
CA ASP A 81 -15.35 9.34 12.29
C ASP A 81 -15.17 8.03 11.50
N ARG A 82 -16.19 7.66 10.72
CA ARG A 82 -16.22 6.39 9.98
C ARG A 82 -16.28 6.62 8.49
N LEU A 83 -15.47 5.85 7.77
CA LEU A 83 -15.50 5.77 6.32
C LEU A 83 -16.14 4.45 5.87
N TYR A 84 -17.10 4.57 4.95
CA TYR A 84 -17.73 3.46 4.25
C TYR A 84 -17.37 3.51 2.77
N GLY A 85 -17.22 2.36 2.15
CA GLY A 85 -16.91 2.25 0.72
C GLY A 85 -16.12 1.00 0.42
N LEU A 86 -16.02 0.65 -0.86
CA LEU A 86 -15.29 -0.52 -1.30
C LEU A 86 -13.79 -0.40 -0.99
N GLY A 87 -13.23 -1.38 -0.31
CA GLY A 87 -11.82 -1.35 0.10
C GLY A 87 -11.52 -0.41 1.27
N ALA A 88 -12.50 0.28 1.89
CA ALA A 88 -12.24 1.19 3.01
C ALA A 88 -11.54 0.49 4.18
N CYS A 89 -11.91 -0.77 4.46
CA CYS A 89 -11.27 -1.61 5.46
C CYS A 89 -10.12 -2.43 4.87
N ASP A 90 -10.34 -3.02 3.70
CA ASP A 90 -9.42 -3.93 3.00
C ASP A 90 -9.09 -3.39 1.61
N MET A 91 -7.90 -2.73 1.42
CA MET A 91 -7.14 -2.19 2.56
C MET A 91 -6.77 -0.71 2.33
N LYS A 92 -7.64 0.08 1.65
CA LYS A 92 -7.37 1.50 1.31
C LYS A 92 -7.19 2.39 2.54
N GLY A 93 -7.81 2.05 3.69
CA GLY A 93 -7.52 2.70 4.96
C GLY A 93 -6.06 2.47 5.42
N GLY A 94 -5.58 1.23 5.30
CA GLY A 94 -4.17 0.87 5.53
C GLY A 94 -3.24 1.58 4.54
N LEU A 95 -3.61 1.61 3.27
CA LEU A 95 -2.86 2.31 2.21
C LEU A 95 -2.74 3.82 2.50
N ALA A 96 -3.81 4.47 2.98
CA ALA A 96 -3.77 5.87 3.35
C ALA A 96 -2.76 6.14 4.48
N ALA A 97 -2.73 5.29 5.51
CA ALA A 97 -1.77 5.39 6.59
C ALA A 97 -0.33 5.16 6.11
N GLN A 98 -0.12 4.17 5.25
CA GLN A 98 1.20 3.87 4.67
C GLN A 98 1.69 5.00 3.77
N LEU A 99 0.84 5.53 2.88
CA LEU A 99 1.18 6.64 1.99
C LEU A 99 1.52 7.91 2.80
N ALA A 100 0.70 8.24 3.80
CA ALA A 100 0.97 9.39 4.67
C ALA A 100 2.29 9.24 5.44
N THR A 101 2.60 8.02 5.89
CA THR A 101 3.87 7.71 6.54
C THR A 101 5.05 7.87 5.57
N ALA A 102 4.94 7.32 4.36
CA ALA A 102 5.96 7.44 3.33
C ALA A 102 6.26 8.89 2.93
N LEU A 103 5.21 9.74 2.90
CA LEU A 103 5.35 11.18 2.63
C LEU A 103 5.94 11.97 3.81
N ALA A 104 5.83 11.45 5.03
CA ALA A 104 6.30 12.12 6.25
C ALA A 104 7.70 11.66 6.70
N VAL A 105 8.15 10.49 6.25
CA VAL A 105 9.44 9.95 6.64
C VAL A 105 10.58 10.69 5.91
N ASP A 106 11.57 11.15 6.67
CA ASP A 106 12.73 11.86 6.12
C ASP A 106 14.04 11.13 6.46
N GLU A 107 14.40 11.04 7.72
CA GLU A 107 15.61 10.34 8.20
C GLU A 107 15.22 9.26 9.22
N PRO A 108 14.68 8.10 8.78
CA PRO A 108 14.30 7.04 9.70
C PRO A 108 15.53 6.36 10.31
N ALA A 109 15.39 5.86 11.55
CA ALA A 109 16.48 5.20 12.28
C ALA A 109 16.92 3.86 11.65
N VAL A 110 16.06 3.26 10.83
CA VAL A 110 16.32 2.08 9.99
C VAL A 110 15.90 2.40 8.56
N ASP A 111 16.47 1.75 7.57
CA ASP A 111 15.98 1.91 6.21
C ASP A 111 14.55 1.35 6.08
N VAL A 112 13.73 2.02 5.26
CA VAL A 112 12.34 1.63 5.02
C VAL A 112 12.09 1.40 3.55
N THR A 113 11.23 0.43 3.25
CA THR A 113 10.69 0.17 1.92
C THR A 113 9.17 0.10 2.03
N PHE A 114 8.47 0.96 1.32
CA PHE A 114 7.04 0.85 1.12
C PHE A 114 6.78 0.15 -0.20
N VAL A 115 5.89 -0.86 -0.19
CA VAL A 115 5.52 -1.63 -1.37
C VAL A 115 4.01 -1.59 -1.52
N PHE A 116 3.54 -0.98 -2.59
CA PHE A 116 2.13 -0.95 -2.98
C PHE A 116 1.98 -1.84 -4.21
N TYR A 117 1.23 -2.93 -4.09
CA TYR A 117 1.22 -3.99 -5.10
C TYR A 117 -0.20 -4.37 -5.55
N PRO A 118 -0.39 -4.83 -6.79
CA PRO A 118 -1.69 -5.22 -7.33
C PRO A 118 -2.01 -6.69 -7.06
N CYS A 119 -3.28 -7.06 -7.29
CA CYS A 119 -3.74 -8.43 -7.43
C CYS A 119 -3.55 -9.32 -6.18
N GLU A 120 -3.86 -8.80 -4.98
CA GLU A 120 -3.93 -9.61 -3.76
C GLU A 120 -5.21 -10.45 -3.72
N GLU A 121 -6.34 -9.86 -4.10
CA GLU A 121 -7.71 -10.40 -3.97
C GLU A 121 -8.08 -11.47 -5.02
N VAL A 122 -7.10 -11.92 -5.79
CA VAL A 122 -7.28 -12.92 -6.86
C VAL A 122 -6.29 -14.08 -6.70
N ALA A 123 -6.28 -15.01 -7.66
CA ALA A 123 -5.41 -16.19 -7.60
C ALA A 123 -3.93 -15.80 -7.45
N ALA A 124 -3.21 -16.48 -6.55
CA ALA A 124 -1.83 -16.19 -6.16
C ALA A 124 -0.84 -16.03 -7.33
N GLN A 125 -1.10 -16.67 -8.48
CA GLN A 125 -0.28 -16.51 -9.68
C GLN A 125 -0.25 -15.07 -10.24
N TYR A 126 -1.20 -14.24 -9.87
CA TYR A 126 -1.29 -12.82 -10.30
C TYR A 126 -0.77 -11.86 -9.24
N ASN A 127 -0.50 -12.33 -8.01
CA ASN A 127 -0.11 -11.50 -6.89
C ASN A 127 1.16 -10.69 -7.18
N GLY A 128 1.03 -9.37 -7.15
CA GLY A 128 2.11 -8.45 -7.50
C GLY A 128 3.31 -8.52 -6.56
N LEU A 129 3.09 -8.80 -5.28
CA LEU A 129 4.18 -8.96 -4.32
C LEU A 129 5.00 -10.22 -4.61
N SER A 130 4.35 -11.34 -4.91
CA SER A 130 5.04 -12.56 -5.35
C SER A 130 5.84 -12.33 -6.62
N HIS A 131 5.26 -11.61 -7.59
CA HIS A 131 5.96 -11.25 -8.81
C HIS A 131 7.21 -10.38 -8.56
N LEU A 132 7.15 -9.44 -7.62
CA LEU A 132 8.30 -8.62 -7.23
C LEU A 132 9.40 -9.48 -6.59
N PHE A 133 9.07 -10.42 -5.71
CA PHE A 133 10.04 -11.34 -5.13
C PHE A 133 10.77 -12.20 -6.16
N GLU A 134 10.07 -12.60 -7.23
CA GLU A 134 10.66 -13.42 -8.31
C GLU A 134 11.50 -12.58 -9.27
N SER A 135 11.03 -11.39 -9.67
CA SER A 135 11.63 -10.61 -10.76
C SER A 135 12.58 -9.51 -10.29
N HIS A 136 12.32 -8.92 -9.12
CA HIS A 136 13.05 -7.77 -8.57
C HIS A 136 13.28 -7.92 -7.06
N PRO A 137 13.85 -9.05 -6.57
CA PRO A 137 13.99 -9.32 -5.15
C PRO A 137 14.73 -8.21 -4.39
N GLN A 138 15.67 -7.53 -5.03
CA GLN A 138 16.43 -6.41 -4.43
C GLN A 138 15.57 -5.20 -4.07
N LEU A 139 14.37 -5.07 -4.63
CA LEU A 139 13.46 -3.96 -4.31
C LEU A 139 12.61 -4.23 -3.05
N VAL A 140 12.48 -5.50 -2.66
CA VAL A 140 11.60 -5.95 -1.57
C VAL A 140 12.36 -6.68 -0.45
N ASP A 141 13.70 -6.68 -0.49
CA ASP A 141 14.53 -7.28 0.54
C ASP A 141 14.48 -6.44 1.83
N GLY A 142 14.47 -7.12 2.98
CA GLY A 142 14.46 -6.49 4.30
C GLY A 142 14.48 -7.52 5.44
N ASP A 143 14.76 -7.03 6.65
CA ASP A 143 14.86 -7.87 7.86
C ASP A 143 13.50 -8.24 8.45
N VAL A 144 12.51 -7.34 8.30
CA VAL A 144 11.14 -7.48 8.81
C VAL A 144 10.16 -6.94 7.78
N ALA A 145 9.03 -7.63 7.61
CA ALA A 145 7.92 -7.15 6.80
C ALA A 145 6.68 -6.91 7.67
N LEU A 146 6.02 -5.78 7.43
CA LEU A 146 4.73 -5.40 8.00
C LEU A 146 3.71 -5.32 6.86
N LEU A 147 2.66 -6.13 6.93
CA LEU A 147 1.52 -6.06 6.00
C LEU A 147 0.42 -5.22 6.66
N GLY A 148 -0.13 -4.28 5.92
CA GLY A 148 -1.13 -3.33 6.45
C GLY A 148 -2.57 -3.86 6.44
N GLU A 149 -2.75 -5.16 6.55
CA GLU A 149 -4.03 -5.84 6.53
C GLU A 149 -4.95 -5.48 7.73
N PRO A 150 -6.29 -5.61 7.59
CA PRO A 150 -7.23 -5.26 8.65
C PRO A 150 -7.24 -6.30 9.77
N THR A 151 -6.43 -6.09 10.80
CA THR A 151 -6.28 -6.97 11.98
C THR A 151 -6.92 -6.40 13.25
N SER A 152 -7.91 -5.50 13.13
CA SER A 152 -8.53 -4.79 14.26
C SER A 152 -7.52 -4.06 15.16
N ALA A 153 -6.50 -3.45 14.53
CA ALA A 153 -5.38 -2.76 15.18
C ALA A 153 -4.52 -3.67 16.10
N ALA A 154 -4.56 -4.98 15.90
CA ALA A 154 -3.70 -5.95 16.58
C ALA A 154 -2.49 -6.29 15.68
N ILE A 155 -1.38 -6.67 16.33
CA ILE A 155 -0.24 -7.24 15.61
C ILE A 155 -0.45 -8.76 15.56
N GLU A 156 -0.53 -9.30 14.35
CA GLU A 156 -0.57 -10.74 14.10
C GLU A 156 0.78 -11.19 13.54
N ALA A 157 1.33 -12.26 14.11
CA ALA A 157 2.60 -12.82 13.65
C ALA A 157 2.33 -13.96 12.66
N GLY A 158 2.72 -13.76 11.41
CA GLY A 158 2.53 -14.71 10.31
C GLY A 158 1.22 -14.50 9.56
N CYS A 159 1.15 -15.07 8.35
CA CYS A 159 -0.05 -15.04 7.52
C CYS A 159 -0.86 -16.31 7.78
N GLN A 160 -2.16 -16.15 8.02
CA GLN A 160 -3.10 -17.27 7.97
C GLN A 160 -3.47 -17.48 6.49
N GLY A 161 -2.62 -18.17 5.75
CA GLY A 161 -2.97 -18.61 4.41
C GLY A 161 -4.18 -19.55 4.46
N THR A 162 -5.18 -19.30 3.63
CA THR A 162 -6.29 -20.23 3.38
C THR A 162 -5.90 -21.21 2.30
#